data_0e8ee04461117e38a268e88386322058
#
_entry.id   0e8ee04461117e38a268e88386322058
#
_cell.length_a   1.000
_cell.length_b   1.000
_cell.length_c   1.000
_cell.angle_alpha   90.00
_cell.angle_beta   90.00
_cell.angle_gamma   90.00
#
_symmetry.space_group_name_H-M   'P 1'
#
loop_
_entity.id
_entity.type
_entity.pdbx_description
1 polymer ?
#
loop_
_entity_poly.entity_id
_entity_poly.type
_entity_poly.pdbx_seq_one_letter_code
_entity_poly.pdbx_strand_id
1 'polypeptide(L)'
;MKTNQISFTELVDSWGKIYQEKNAVLNAITQWRPDIATTSYAKIKAPKATLFGGLPIALKDLGQDKASFLAQSGSRLFNGYQATKTDNFVAQVQRCGLVPLAKTNVPEFGFKNVTDSKLHGIAKNPFDVSKTPGGSSGGAAACVASGIFPLALASDGGGSIRIPASYCGLLGLKPTRGTMPVGPGGLRGWQGASINFALGISVRDIKTLFYGLRQGVNPAAPYQAPPCEWQHDENTKVTRPLKIAFCQDSPVNTPVSADAKAALKKAIDFLSAQGHQITEIAYPLDGEKLIRGYYAMNGAETTAMLANLGFSQAQLQENIEPLSWLIYNYGKHISAATYTQILQEWDQASAQMEELFTKYDLFLSPTTAVCAPDIEKRPLDTTNVTTAGEQELAEALYTAFYDSLAQTPYTQLANLTGQPAISLPVYASKSGLPLGVQAMAAKGREDLLFSVANLFEDAQQFILPPVYH
;
A
#
# COMPACT_ATOMS: atom_id res chain seq x y z
N MET A 1 11.11 -26.74 0.03
CA MET A 1 11.33 -26.66 -1.43
C MET A 1 12.82 -26.62 -1.79
N LYS A 2 13.62 -25.62 -1.40
CA LYS A 2 15.09 -25.60 -1.74
C LYS A 2 15.85 -26.83 -1.22
N THR A 3 15.48 -27.35 -0.05
CA THR A 3 16.08 -28.52 0.60
C THR A 3 15.43 -29.86 0.24
N ASN A 4 14.44 -29.89 -0.65
CA ASN A 4 13.60 -31.05 -1.00
C ASN A 4 12.77 -31.66 0.15
N GLN A 5 12.59 -30.97 1.26
CA GLN A 5 11.76 -31.43 2.38
C GLN A 5 10.26 -31.35 2.09
N ILE A 6 9.85 -30.49 1.16
CA ILE A 6 8.47 -30.30 0.71
C ILE A 6 8.45 -30.01 -0.78
N SER A 7 7.55 -30.61 -1.51
CA SER A 7 7.26 -30.31 -2.92
C SER A 7 6.38 -29.06 -3.05
N PHE A 8 6.30 -28.52 -4.27
CA PHE A 8 5.40 -27.39 -4.55
C PHE A 8 3.93 -27.75 -4.32
N THR A 9 3.51 -28.94 -4.74
CA THR A 9 2.12 -29.42 -4.58
C THR A 9 1.76 -29.56 -3.10
N GLU A 10 2.62 -30.23 -2.30
CA GLU A 10 2.39 -30.36 -0.86
C GLU A 10 2.31 -29.01 -0.15
N LEU A 11 3.12 -28.01 -0.57
CA LEU A 11 3.07 -26.67 -0.03
C LEU A 11 1.73 -25.98 -0.38
N VAL A 12 1.29 -26.05 -1.64
CA VAL A 12 0.03 -25.46 -2.10
C VAL A 12 -1.18 -26.13 -1.41
N ASP A 13 -1.15 -27.44 -1.23
CA ASP A 13 -2.19 -28.19 -0.54
C ASP A 13 -2.26 -27.82 0.95
N SER A 14 -1.10 -27.70 1.59
CA SER A 14 -1.01 -27.26 2.99
C SER A 14 -1.57 -25.85 3.17
N TRP A 15 -1.18 -24.91 2.31
CA TRP A 15 -1.69 -23.55 2.35
C TRP A 15 -3.17 -23.48 1.96
N GLY A 16 -3.64 -24.37 1.09
CA GLY A 16 -5.05 -24.51 0.74
C GLY A 16 -5.94 -24.80 1.94
N LYS A 17 -5.48 -25.63 2.89
CA LYS A 17 -6.19 -25.92 4.14
C LYS A 17 -6.29 -24.68 5.03
N ILE A 18 -5.17 -23.97 5.21
CA ILE A 18 -5.14 -22.71 5.98
C ILE A 18 -6.05 -21.66 5.33
N TYR A 19 -5.99 -21.53 3.99
CA TYR A 19 -6.86 -20.65 3.23
C TYR A 19 -8.34 -20.96 3.48
N GLN A 20 -8.77 -22.21 3.37
CA GLN A 20 -10.17 -22.60 3.57
C GLN A 20 -10.66 -22.25 4.98
N GLU A 21 -9.85 -22.51 6.00
CA GLU A 21 -10.18 -22.21 7.40
C GLU A 21 -10.27 -20.69 7.64
N LYS A 22 -9.21 -19.94 7.29
CA LYS A 22 -9.11 -18.54 7.67
C LYS A 22 -9.94 -17.62 6.75
N ASN A 23 -10.00 -17.90 5.46
CA ASN A 23 -10.68 -17.01 4.52
C ASN A 23 -12.20 -17.01 4.68
N ALA A 24 -12.80 -18.10 5.19
CA ALA A 24 -14.22 -18.17 5.50
C ALA A 24 -14.66 -17.07 6.49
N VAL A 25 -13.75 -16.66 7.40
CA VAL A 25 -13.98 -15.60 8.39
C VAL A 25 -13.48 -14.25 7.90
N LEU A 26 -12.29 -14.22 7.30
CA LEU A 26 -11.56 -12.98 7.00
C LEU A 26 -11.94 -12.33 5.68
N ASN A 27 -12.47 -13.09 4.72
CA ASN A 27 -12.76 -12.63 3.35
C ASN A 27 -11.57 -11.86 2.72
N ALA A 28 -10.37 -12.38 2.94
CA ALA A 28 -9.11 -11.75 2.53
C ALA A 28 -8.74 -12.05 1.07
N ILE A 29 -9.15 -13.22 0.57
CA ILE A 29 -8.81 -13.75 -0.76
C ILE A 29 -10.09 -13.90 -1.58
N THR A 30 -10.06 -13.38 -2.81
CA THR A 30 -11.17 -13.41 -3.77
C THR A 30 -11.01 -14.50 -4.83
N GLN A 31 -9.78 -14.94 -5.08
CA GLN A 31 -9.46 -16.02 -6.01
C GLN A 31 -8.34 -16.89 -5.45
N TRP A 32 -8.54 -18.21 -5.54
CA TRP A 32 -7.53 -19.23 -5.21
C TRP A 32 -7.35 -20.15 -6.40
N ARG A 33 -6.17 -20.17 -7.04
CA ARG A 33 -5.93 -20.78 -8.35
C ARG A 33 -4.71 -21.73 -8.33
N PRO A 34 -4.82 -22.89 -7.65
CA PRO A 34 -3.74 -23.89 -7.60
C PRO A 34 -3.42 -24.48 -8.98
N ASP A 35 -4.41 -24.56 -9.88
CA ASP A 35 -4.27 -24.98 -11.26
C ASP A 35 -3.29 -24.10 -12.04
N ILE A 36 -3.47 -22.77 -11.97
CA ILE A 36 -2.58 -21.79 -12.61
C ILE A 36 -1.21 -21.78 -11.95
N ALA A 37 -1.15 -21.85 -10.61
CA ALA A 37 0.09 -21.85 -9.88
C ALA A 37 0.96 -23.07 -10.22
N THR A 38 0.38 -24.26 -10.25
CA THR A 38 1.09 -25.50 -10.62
C THR A 38 1.63 -25.43 -12.05
N THR A 39 0.80 -24.97 -13.00
CA THR A 39 1.22 -24.76 -14.39
C THR A 39 2.33 -23.72 -14.51
N SER A 40 2.27 -22.65 -13.71
CA SER A 40 3.28 -21.58 -13.71
C SER A 40 4.59 -22.06 -13.09
N TYR A 41 4.54 -22.81 -11.99
CA TYR A 41 5.71 -23.41 -11.35
C TYR A 41 6.46 -24.37 -12.29
N ALA A 42 5.72 -25.23 -13.00
CA ALA A 42 6.32 -26.20 -13.94
C ALA A 42 7.12 -25.53 -15.08
N LYS A 43 6.85 -24.25 -15.39
CA LYS A 43 7.58 -23.48 -16.41
C LYS A 43 8.88 -22.86 -15.90
N ILE A 44 9.16 -22.87 -14.60
CA ILE A 44 10.40 -22.34 -14.03
C ILE A 44 11.51 -23.37 -14.23
N LYS A 45 12.50 -23.08 -15.09
CA LYS A 45 13.57 -24.02 -15.44
C LYS A 45 14.45 -24.45 -14.24
N ALA A 46 14.71 -23.55 -13.32
CA ALA A 46 15.55 -23.80 -12.15
C ALA A 46 14.99 -23.06 -10.92
N PRO A 47 13.86 -23.50 -10.33
CA PRO A 47 13.22 -22.77 -9.23
C PRO A 47 14.17 -22.45 -8.08
N LYS A 48 15.02 -23.42 -7.69
CA LYS A 48 15.97 -23.28 -6.57
C LYS A 48 17.04 -22.21 -6.78
N ALA A 49 17.34 -21.86 -8.03
CA ALA A 49 18.32 -20.82 -8.37
C ALA A 49 17.71 -19.40 -8.36
N THR A 50 16.39 -19.28 -8.24
CA THR A 50 15.71 -17.98 -8.15
C THR A 50 15.73 -17.47 -6.70
N LEU A 51 15.52 -16.15 -6.52
CA LEU A 51 15.53 -15.49 -5.22
C LEU A 51 14.56 -16.18 -4.23
N PHE A 52 13.33 -16.50 -4.67
CA PHE A 52 12.28 -17.05 -3.83
C PHE A 52 12.00 -18.56 -4.03
N GLY A 53 12.72 -19.23 -4.91
CA GLY A 53 12.70 -20.69 -5.00
C GLY A 53 11.38 -21.32 -5.45
N GLY A 54 10.51 -20.58 -6.11
CA GLY A 54 9.18 -21.04 -6.52
C GLY A 54 8.10 -20.86 -5.45
N LEU A 55 8.31 -20.01 -4.44
CA LEU A 55 7.35 -19.78 -3.36
C LEU A 55 6.03 -19.19 -3.93
N PRO A 56 4.83 -19.73 -3.55
CA PRO A 56 3.57 -19.14 -3.92
C PRO A 56 3.38 -17.76 -3.31
N ILE A 57 2.62 -16.88 -4.02
CA ILE A 57 2.32 -15.52 -3.55
C ILE A 57 0.90 -15.10 -3.93
N ALA A 58 0.31 -14.22 -3.12
CA ALA A 58 -0.94 -13.56 -3.46
C ALA A 58 -0.69 -12.22 -4.15
N LEU A 59 -1.42 -11.97 -5.25
CA LEU A 59 -1.48 -10.70 -5.96
C LEU A 59 -2.61 -9.84 -5.38
N LYS A 60 -2.47 -8.53 -5.40
CA LYS A 60 -3.60 -7.62 -5.16
C LYS A 60 -4.54 -7.62 -6.38
N ASP A 61 -5.86 -7.57 -6.16
CA ASP A 61 -6.83 -7.45 -7.26
C ASP A 61 -6.97 -6.02 -7.79
N LEU A 62 -5.85 -5.29 -7.88
CA LEU A 62 -5.76 -3.94 -8.42
C LEU A 62 -4.33 -3.65 -8.88
N GLY A 63 -4.15 -3.37 -10.18
CA GLY A 63 -2.86 -2.96 -10.75
C GLY A 63 -1.77 -4.04 -10.72
N GLN A 64 -2.17 -5.31 -10.61
CA GLN A 64 -1.30 -6.49 -10.61
C GLN A 64 -1.95 -7.61 -11.44
N ASP A 65 -2.18 -7.30 -12.73
CA ASP A 65 -2.83 -8.24 -13.62
C ASP A 65 -1.91 -9.37 -14.03
N LYS A 66 -2.48 -10.57 -14.00
CA LYS A 66 -1.86 -11.80 -14.47
C LYS A 66 -2.80 -12.43 -15.48
N ALA A 67 -2.33 -12.67 -16.70
CA ALA A 67 -3.11 -13.40 -17.70
C ALA A 67 -3.68 -14.69 -17.10
N SER A 68 -4.95 -14.94 -17.35
CA SER A 68 -5.75 -16.06 -16.82
C SER A 68 -6.32 -15.89 -15.39
N PHE A 69 -5.99 -14.84 -14.66
CA PHE A 69 -6.69 -14.45 -13.44
C PHE A 69 -7.80 -13.45 -13.76
N LEU A 70 -8.85 -13.42 -12.94
CA LEU A 70 -9.81 -12.31 -12.97
C LEU A 70 -9.11 -11.03 -12.51
N ALA A 71 -9.44 -9.90 -13.14
CA ALA A 71 -8.91 -8.58 -12.86
C ALA A 71 -10.10 -7.62 -12.65
N GLN A 72 -10.62 -7.61 -11.42
CA GLN A 72 -11.94 -7.03 -11.14
C GLN A 72 -11.87 -5.69 -10.40
N SER A 73 -10.70 -5.34 -9.85
CA SER A 73 -10.47 -4.06 -9.13
C SER A 73 -11.53 -3.75 -8.06
N GLY A 74 -12.13 -4.78 -7.45
CA GLY A 74 -13.22 -4.66 -6.48
C GLY A 74 -14.52 -4.10 -7.04
N SER A 75 -14.68 -3.94 -8.36
CA SER A 75 -15.81 -3.28 -9.02
C SER A 75 -16.73 -4.28 -9.75
N ARG A 76 -18.04 -4.06 -9.59
CA ARG A 76 -19.05 -4.79 -10.39
C ARG A 76 -18.92 -4.52 -11.87
N LEU A 77 -18.36 -3.36 -12.26
CA LEU A 77 -18.11 -2.98 -13.63
C LEU A 77 -17.22 -4.01 -14.36
N PHE A 78 -16.29 -4.63 -13.62
CA PHE A 78 -15.35 -5.64 -14.14
C PHE A 78 -15.68 -7.06 -13.67
N ASN A 79 -16.91 -7.31 -13.19
CA ASN A 79 -17.27 -8.63 -12.72
C ASN A 79 -17.09 -9.69 -13.83
N GLY A 80 -16.28 -10.71 -13.54
CA GLY A 80 -15.96 -11.79 -14.49
C GLY A 80 -14.90 -11.43 -15.54
N TYR A 81 -14.37 -10.21 -15.55
CA TYR A 81 -13.32 -9.85 -16.51
C TYR A 81 -12.02 -10.59 -16.20
N GLN A 82 -11.51 -11.30 -17.19
CA GLN A 82 -10.25 -12.02 -17.11
C GLN A 82 -9.14 -11.24 -17.82
N ALA A 83 -8.03 -11.02 -17.11
CA ALA A 83 -6.87 -10.36 -17.68
C ALA A 83 -6.31 -11.14 -18.89
N THR A 84 -6.10 -10.45 -19.99
CA THR A 84 -5.51 -10.99 -21.22
C THR A 84 -3.99 -10.84 -21.27
N LYS A 85 -3.44 -9.92 -20.48
CA LYS A 85 -2.00 -9.62 -20.39
C LYS A 85 -1.52 -9.72 -18.95
N THR A 86 -0.23 -9.91 -18.78
CA THR A 86 0.43 -9.87 -17.47
C THR A 86 1.18 -8.55 -17.35
N ASP A 87 0.97 -7.86 -16.24
CA ASP A 87 1.69 -6.62 -15.94
C ASP A 87 3.19 -6.85 -15.76
N ASN A 88 4.00 -5.85 -16.12
CA ASN A 88 5.45 -5.91 -16.00
C ASN A 88 5.90 -6.17 -14.55
N PHE A 89 5.19 -5.59 -13.58
CA PHE A 89 5.42 -5.85 -12.16
C PHE A 89 5.25 -7.35 -11.84
N VAL A 90 4.14 -7.96 -12.24
CA VAL A 90 3.85 -9.38 -12.01
C VAL A 90 4.83 -10.27 -12.77
N ALA A 91 5.21 -9.89 -13.99
CA ALA A 91 6.23 -10.60 -14.75
C ALA A 91 7.58 -10.60 -14.03
N GLN A 92 7.97 -9.47 -13.39
CA GLN A 92 9.20 -9.38 -12.60
C GLN A 92 9.09 -10.19 -11.30
N VAL A 93 7.94 -10.20 -10.63
CA VAL A 93 7.65 -11.07 -9.49
C VAL A 93 7.93 -12.54 -9.85
N GLN A 94 7.46 -12.97 -11.02
CA GLN A 94 7.71 -14.35 -11.50
C GLN A 94 9.20 -14.60 -11.82
N ARG A 95 9.93 -13.60 -12.35
CA ARG A 95 11.40 -13.73 -12.56
C ARG A 95 12.16 -13.84 -11.23
N CYS A 96 11.66 -13.22 -10.16
CA CYS A 96 12.19 -13.42 -8.80
C CYS A 96 11.93 -14.83 -8.24
N GLY A 97 11.16 -15.66 -8.95
CA GLY A 97 10.83 -17.03 -8.54
C GLY A 97 9.63 -17.12 -7.61
N LEU A 98 8.77 -16.10 -7.59
CA LEU A 98 7.48 -16.15 -6.93
C LEU A 98 6.41 -16.65 -7.89
N VAL A 99 5.46 -17.44 -7.39
CA VAL A 99 4.40 -18.07 -8.21
C VAL A 99 3.04 -17.53 -7.79
N PRO A 100 2.36 -16.72 -8.64
CA PRO A 100 1.01 -16.26 -8.35
C PRO A 100 0.04 -17.43 -8.11
N LEU A 101 -0.60 -17.45 -6.94
CA LEU A 101 -1.53 -18.48 -6.48
C LEU A 101 -2.93 -17.91 -6.22
N ALA A 102 -3.02 -16.66 -5.77
CA ALA A 102 -4.26 -16.07 -5.30
C ALA A 102 -4.36 -14.58 -5.70
N LYS A 103 -5.60 -14.04 -5.63
CA LYS A 103 -5.89 -12.60 -5.62
C LYS A 103 -6.49 -12.20 -4.28
N THR A 104 -6.08 -11.05 -3.75
CA THR A 104 -6.55 -10.53 -2.46
C THR A 104 -7.63 -9.48 -2.64
N ASN A 105 -8.53 -9.39 -1.65
CA ASN A 105 -9.65 -8.47 -1.63
C ASN A 105 -9.19 -7.01 -1.55
N VAL A 106 -9.94 -6.13 -2.23
CA VAL A 106 -9.69 -4.69 -2.35
C VAL A 106 -11.02 -3.93 -2.36
N PRO A 107 -11.08 -2.67 -1.92
CA PRO A 107 -12.22 -1.80 -2.21
C PRO A 107 -12.24 -1.42 -3.69
N GLU A 108 -13.38 -0.97 -4.19
CA GLU A 108 -13.53 -0.55 -5.58
C GLU A 108 -12.47 0.48 -5.97
N PHE A 109 -11.73 0.19 -7.04
CA PHE A 109 -10.63 0.99 -7.62
C PHE A 109 -9.54 1.44 -6.62
N GLY A 110 -9.56 0.90 -5.40
CA GLY A 110 -8.59 1.25 -4.36
C GLY A 110 -8.79 2.60 -3.69
N PHE A 111 -9.94 3.25 -3.83
CA PHE A 111 -10.16 4.61 -3.34
C PHE A 111 -10.25 4.73 -1.82
N LYS A 112 -10.58 3.64 -1.12
CA LYS A 112 -10.80 3.67 0.33
C LYS A 112 -9.60 3.17 1.12
N ASN A 113 -9.44 3.67 2.35
CA ASN A 113 -8.49 3.19 3.35
C ASN A 113 -9.01 1.99 4.17
N VAL A 114 -10.13 1.42 3.77
CA VAL A 114 -10.74 0.18 4.25
C VAL A 114 -10.91 -0.78 3.08
N THR A 115 -11.08 -2.08 3.35
CA THR A 115 -11.27 -3.08 2.30
C THR A 115 -12.68 -3.63 2.37
N ASP A 116 -13.56 -2.95 1.67
CA ASP A 116 -14.94 -3.32 1.45
C ASP A 116 -15.31 -3.02 -0.01
N SER A 117 -15.96 -3.92 -0.69
CA SER A 117 -16.52 -3.68 -2.01
C SER A 117 -17.89 -4.32 -2.14
N LYS A 118 -18.76 -3.75 -2.98
CA LYS A 118 -20.05 -4.37 -3.30
C LYS A 118 -19.88 -5.70 -4.05
N LEU A 119 -18.74 -5.89 -4.71
CA LEU A 119 -18.45 -7.12 -5.46
C LEU A 119 -18.04 -8.26 -4.53
N HIS A 120 -17.11 -8.03 -3.62
CA HIS A 120 -16.48 -9.08 -2.81
C HIS A 120 -16.86 -9.05 -1.33
N GLY A 121 -17.50 -7.97 -0.86
CA GLY A 121 -17.80 -7.77 0.56
C GLY A 121 -16.58 -7.29 1.35
N ILE A 122 -16.71 -7.34 2.66
CA ILE A 122 -15.78 -6.73 3.63
C ILE A 122 -14.69 -7.72 4.01
N ALA A 123 -13.43 -7.31 3.93
CA ALA A 123 -12.31 -8.02 4.56
C ALA A 123 -12.22 -7.66 6.05
N LYS A 124 -11.81 -8.62 6.88
CA LYS A 124 -11.76 -8.47 8.34
C LYS A 124 -10.34 -8.56 8.87
N ASN A 125 -10.09 -7.88 10.00
CA ASN A 125 -8.78 -7.87 10.65
C ASN A 125 -8.57 -9.16 11.46
N PRO A 126 -7.43 -9.88 11.28
CA PRO A 126 -7.14 -11.09 12.04
C PRO A 126 -6.93 -10.89 13.54
N PHE A 127 -6.61 -9.68 14.01
CA PHE A 127 -6.53 -9.36 15.43
C PHE A 127 -7.90 -9.25 16.09
N ASP A 128 -8.88 -8.72 15.36
CA ASP A 128 -10.27 -8.57 15.79
C ASP A 128 -11.16 -8.47 14.55
N VAL A 129 -12.03 -9.45 14.36
CA VAL A 129 -12.91 -9.55 13.17
C VAL A 129 -14.00 -8.49 13.10
N SER A 130 -14.20 -7.71 14.17
CA SER A 130 -15.06 -6.52 14.15
C SER A 130 -14.36 -5.28 13.58
N LYS A 131 -13.03 -5.34 13.38
CA LYS A 131 -12.19 -4.26 12.91
C LYS A 131 -11.82 -4.41 11.43
N THR A 132 -11.54 -3.27 10.79
CA THR A 132 -11.01 -3.28 9.42
C THR A 132 -9.53 -3.68 9.41
N PRO A 133 -9.05 -4.43 8.40
CA PRO A 133 -7.63 -4.65 8.17
C PRO A 133 -6.95 -3.44 7.50
N GLY A 134 -7.69 -2.33 7.33
CA GLY A 134 -7.25 -1.21 6.51
C GLY A 134 -7.50 -1.41 5.02
N GLY A 135 -6.95 -0.51 4.22
CA GLY A 135 -7.10 -0.51 2.75
C GLY A 135 -6.10 0.42 2.04
N SER A 136 -6.06 0.27 0.76
CA SER A 136 -6.86 -0.62 -0.09
C SER A 136 -6.27 -2.04 -0.21
N SER A 137 -5.11 -2.36 0.40
CA SER A 137 -4.53 -3.71 0.39
C SER A 137 -4.86 -4.51 1.67
N GLY A 138 -6.09 -4.33 2.22
CA GLY A 138 -6.48 -4.99 3.45
C GLY A 138 -6.60 -6.51 3.32
N GLY A 139 -7.03 -7.03 2.16
CA GLY A 139 -7.00 -8.46 1.88
C GLY A 139 -5.59 -9.04 1.95
N ALA A 140 -4.59 -8.34 1.39
CA ALA A 140 -3.18 -8.74 1.46
C ALA A 140 -2.67 -8.74 2.91
N ALA A 141 -2.97 -7.69 3.69
CA ALA A 141 -2.60 -7.61 5.10
C ALA A 141 -3.26 -8.70 5.94
N ALA A 142 -4.55 -8.95 5.74
CA ALA A 142 -5.27 -10.02 6.44
C ALA A 142 -4.70 -11.41 6.11
N CYS A 143 -4.30 -11.66 4.85
CA CYS A 143 -3.62 -12.89 4.45
C CYS A 143 -2.32 -13.11 5.20
N VAL A 144 -1.48 -12.06 5.29
CA VAL A 144 -0.19 -12.17 5.98
C VAL A 144 -0.40 -12.30 7.48
N ALA A 145 -1.20 -11.43 8.08
CA ALA A 145 -1.42 -11.43 9.52
C ALA A 145 -2.12 -12.70 10.05
N SER A 146 -2.82 -13.45 9.19
CA SER A 146 -3.44 -14.73 9.54
C SER A 146 -2.57 -15.95 9.23
N GLY A 147 -1.37 -15.77 8.64
CA GLY A 147 -0.46 -16.85 8.31
C GLY A 147 -0.81 -17.63 7.04
N ILE A 148 -1.76 -17.16 6.20
CA ILE A 148 -2.04 -17.80 4.90
C ILE A 148 -0.84 -17.65 3.96
N PHE A 149 -0.21 -16.49 3.95
CA PHE A 149 1.02 -16.22 3.21
C PHE A 149 2.03 -15.48 4.12
N PRO A 150 3.32 -15.73 4.05
CA PRO A 150 4.32 -14.98 4.81
C PRO A 150 4.59 -13.58 4.24
N LEU A 151 4.21 -13.37 2.98
CA LEU A 151 4.40 -12.15 2.19
C LEU A 151 3.25 -12.05 1.20
N ALA A 152 2.71 -10.86 0.97
CA ALA A 152 1.68 -10.62 -0.06
C ALA A 152 1.95 -9.33 -0.83
N LEU A 153 1.62 -9.34 -2.13
CA LEU A 153 1.78 -8.16 -2.97
C LEU A 153 0.65 -7.17 -2.72
N ALA A 154 0.99 -5.90 -2.83
CA ALA A 154 0.15 -4.77 -2.49
C ALA A 154 0.45 -3.57 -3.39
N SER A 155 -0.34 -2.52 -3.33
CA SER A 155 -0.05 -1.23 -3.97
C SER A 155 -0.39 -0.08 -3.04
N ASP A 156 0.26 1.06 -3.21
CA ASP A 156 0.14 2.23 -2.34
C ASP A 156 0.04 3.49 -3.18
N GLY A 157 -1.16 4.07 -3.26
CA GLY A 157 -1.43 5.33 -3.94
C GLY A 157 -1.70 6.50 -3.00
N GLY A 158 -1.97 6.20 -1.72
CA GLY A 158 -2.22 7.18 -0.66
C GLY A 158 -2.00 6.59 0.75
N GLY A 159 -1.29 5.44 0.83
CA GLY A 159 -1.05 4.72 2.08
C GLY A 159 -1.48 3.27 2.04
N SER A 160 -1.93 2.75 0.90
CA SER A 160 -2.59 1.45 0.80
C SER A 160 -1.69 0.22 1.00
N ILE A 161 -0.40 0.38 1.25
CA ILE A 161 0.50 -0.64 1.84
C ILE A 161 0.65 -0.36 3.35
N ARG A 162 0.95 0.88 3.69
CA ARG A 162 1.35 1.30 5.04
C ARG A 162 0.21 1.29 6.04
N ILE A 163 -0.99 1.74 5.63
CA ILE A 163 -2.20 1.73 6.46
C ILE A 163 -2.55 0.29 6.89
N PRO A 164 -2.76 -0.67 5.96
CA PRO A 164 -3.05 -2.03 6.37
C PRO A 164 -1.88 -2.70 7.11
N ALA A 165 -0.63 -2.35 6.82
CA ALA A 165 0.52 -2.80 7.62
C ALA A 165 0.43 -2.32 9.07
N SER A 166 0.07 -1.04 9.30
CA SER A 166 -0.14 -0.47 10.65
C SER A 166 -1.24 -1.21 11.41
N TYR A 167 -2.39 -1.44 10.77
CA TYR A 167 -3.56 -2.06 11.41
C TYR A 167 -3.44 -3.57 11.63
N CYS A 168 -2.52 -4.24 10.93
CA CYS A 168 -2.34 -5.68 11.00
C CYS A 168 -0.96 -6.12 11.54
N GLY A 169 -0.19 -5.22 12.16
CA GLY A 169 1.10 -5.57 12.79
C GLY A 169 2.15 -6.08 11.81
N LEU A 170 2.27 -5.42 10.65
CA LEU A 170 3.14 -5.86 9.55
C LEU A 170 4.15 -4.77 9.17
N LEU A 171 5.22 -5.19 8.51
CA LEU A 171 6.09 -4.31 7.74
C LEU A 171 5.42 -3.96 6.40
N GLY A 172 5.30 -2.65 6.10
CA GLY A 172 4.78 -2.18 4.83
C GLY A 172 5.66 -1.10 4.23
N LEU A 173 6.38 -1.40 3.16
CA LEU A 173 7.23 -0.44 2.46
C LEU A 173 6.48 0.13 1.25
N LYS A 174 6.42 1.45 1.14
CA LYS A 174 6.18 2.19 -0.09
C LYS A 174 7.54 2.60 -0.65
N PRO A 175 8.02 2.01 -1.75
CA PRO A 175 9.31 2.39 -2.35
C PRO A 175 9.33 3.82 -2.91
N THR A 176 10.48 4.32 -3.27
CA THR A 176 10.67 5.55 -4.04
C THR A 176 9.92 5.47 -5.37
N ARG A 177 9.26 6.56 -5.77
CA ARG A 177 8.65 6.69 -7.10
C ARG A 177 9.67 6.33 -8.18
N GLY A 178 9.29 5.44 -9.09
CA GLY A 178 10.14 5.02 -10.20
C GLY A 178 11.06 3.84 -9.93
N THR A 179 10.99 3.19 -8.74
CA THR A 179 11.81 2.01 -8.42
C THR A 179 11.17 0.68 -8.80
N MET A 180 9.87 0.67 -9.12
CA MET A 180 9.14 -0.57 -9.43
C MET A 180 8.76 -0.63 -10.91
N PRO A 181 8.66 -1.85 -11.49
CA PRO A 181 8.20 -2.02 -12.86
C PRO A 181 6.78 -1.50 -13.04
N VAL A 182 6.52 -0.79 -14.14
CA VAL A 182 5.20 -0.29 -14.54
C VAL A 182 4.85 -0.70 -15.97
N GLY A 183 3.57 -0.69 -16.31
CA GLY A 183 3.08 -1.05 -17.64
C GLY A 183 2.78 -2.56 -17.77
N PRO A 184 2.35 -3.03 -18.98
CA PRO A 184 2.27 -2.26 -20.22
C PRO A 184 1.01 -1.39 -20.38
N GLY A 185 -0.03 -1.59 -19.55
CA GLY A 185 -1.31 -0.88 -19.69
C GLY A 185 -1.23 0.59 -19.28
N GLY A 186 -0.52 0.91 -18.20
CA GLY A 186 -0.32 2.26 -17.69
C GLY A 186 1.08 2.45 -17.14
N LEU A 187 1.68 3.61 -17.40
CA LEU A 187 3.05 3.91 -16.98
C LEU A 187 3.13 4.94 -15.85
N ARG A 188 2.07 5.71 -15.61
CA ARG A 188 2.10 6.84 -14.66
C ARG A 188 1.47 6.53 -13.31
N GLY A 189 0.44 5.68 -13.24
CA GLY A 189 -0.23 5.30 -12.00
C GLY A 189 -0.54 6.49 -11.07
N TRP A 190 -1.64 7.22 -11.30
CA TRP A 190 -1.99 8.45 -10.57
C TRP A 190 -0.84 9.46 -10.54
N GLN A 191 -0.30 9.77 -11.72
CA GLN A 191 0.86 10.67 -11.90
C GLN A 191 2.06 10.30 -11.00
N GLY A 192 2.30 8.99 -10.82
CA GLY A 192 3.40 8.46 -10.03
C GLY A 192 3.14 8.42 -8.52
N ALA A 193 1.95 8.80 -8.05
CA ALA A 193 1.57 8.63 -6.64
C ALA A 193 1.38 7.15 -6.29
N SER A 194 0.85 6.34 -7.23
CA SER A 194 0.63 4.91 -7.01
C SER A 194 1.86 4.08 -7.37
N ILE A 195 2.23 3.19 -6.45
CA ILE A 195 3.34 2.24 -6.63
C ILE A 195 2.96 0.85 -6.15
N ASN A 196 3.34 -0.18 -6.92
CA ASN A 196 3.19 -1.58 -6.53
C ASN A 196 4.37 -2.01 -5.65
N PHE A 197 4.10 -2.77 -4.60
CA PHE A 197 5.12 -3.48 -3.84
C PHE A 197 4.51 -4.59 -2.99
N ALA A 198 4.82 -4.67 -1.67
CA ALA A 198 4.40 -5.74 -0.79
C ALA A 198 4.33 -5.31 0.67
N LEU A 199 3.72 -6.17 1.49
CA LEU A 199 3.80 -6.17 2.95
C LEU A 199 4.12 -7.58 3.46
N GLY A 200 4.76 -7.66 4.61
CA GLY A 200 5.24 -8.92 5.17
C GLY A 200 5.63 -8.79 6.65
N ILE A 201 6.27 -9.81 7.20
CA ILE A 201 6.64 -9.90 8.62
C ILE A 201 8.14 -9.75 8.88
N SER A 202 8.98 -9.78 7.85
CA SER A 202 10.44 -9.83 7.98
C SER A 202 11.10 -8.79 7.09
N VAL A 203 12.06 -8.05 7.66
CA VAL A 203 12.87 -7.07 6.91
C VAL A 203 13.66 -7.75 5.80
N ARG A 204 14.21 -8.94 6.06
CA ARG A 204 14.93 -9.74 5.07
C ARG A 204 14.11 -10.00 3.82
N ASP A 205 12.86 -10.44 3.97
CA ASP A 205 12.02 -10.84 2.84
C ASP A 205 11.57 -9.62 2.03
N ILE A 206 11.20 -8.52 2.70
CA ILE A 206 10.85 -7.23 2.08
C ILE A 206 12.06 -6.66 1.31
N LYS A 207 13.25 -6.66 1.92
CA LYS A 207 14.50 -6.20 1.28
C LYS A 207 14.85 -7.05 0.05
N THR A 208 14.76 -8.38 0.17
CA THR A 208 15.04 -9.31 -0.93
C THR A 208 14.08 -9.08 -2.10
N LEU A 209 12.80 -8.89 -1.81
CA LEU A 209 11.79 -8.60 -2.85
C LEU A 209 12.03 -7.25 -3.51
N PHE A 210 12.33 -6.20 -2.73
CA PHE A 210 12.66 -4.89 -3.26
C PHE A 210 13.81 -4.95 -4.26
N TYR A 211 14.91 -5.59 -3.86
CA TYR A 211 16.07 -5.76 -4.72
C TYR A 211 15.73 -6.48 -6.03
N GLY A 212 14.98 -7.58 -5.94
CA GLY A 212 14.60 -8.36 -7.13
C GLY A 212 13.65 -7.61 -8.07
N LEU A 213 12.69 -6.87 -7.53
CA LEU A 213 11.69 -6.16 -8.34
C LEU A 213 12.26 -4.94 -9.05
N ARG A 214 13.13 -4.18 -8.41
CA ARG A 214 13.75 -3.01 -9.02
C ARG A 214 14.60 -3.30 -10.27
N GLN A 215 15.06 -4.55 -10.43
CA GLN A 215 15.79 -4.99 -11.64
C GLN A 215 14.90 -5.00 -12.90
N GLY A 216 13.60 -4.94 -12.77
CA GLY A 216 12.63 -4.95 -13.86
C GLY A 216 12.09 -3.57 -14.26
N VAL A 217 12.68 -2.48 -13.77
CA VAL A 217 12.22 -1.12 -14.10
C VAL A 217 12.31 -0.88 -15.62
N ASN A 218 11.21 -0.35 -16.18
CA ASN A 218 11.14 -0.02 -17.58
C ASN A 218 11.86 1.32 -17.86
N PRO A 219 12.91 1.36 -18.70
CA PRO A 219 13.59 2.60 -19.02
C PRO A 219 12.71 3.67 -19.69
N ALA A 220 11.62 3.25 -20.34
CA ALA A 220 10.64 4.16 -20.94
C ALA A 220 9.59 4.69 -19.94
N ALA A 221 9.62 4.27 -18.67
CA ALA A 221 8.74 4.81 -17.66
C ALA A 221 9.01 6.31 -17.43
N PRO A 222 7.97 7.13 -17.27
CA PRO A 222 8.14 8.59 -17.13
C PRO A 222 8.81 9.00 -15.81
N TYR A 223 8.76 8.13 -14.80
CA TYR A 223 9.40 8.34 -13.51
C TYR A 223 10.55 7.35 -13.34
N GLN A 224 11.73 7.87 -13.06
CA GLN A 224 12.94 7.12 -12.78
C GLN A 224 13.43 7.48 -11.38
N ALA A 225 13.68 6.48 -10.55
CA ALA A 225 14.29 6.70 -9.24
C ALA A 225 15.79 7.05 -9.38
N PRO A 226 16.36 7.76 -8.39
CA PRO A 226 17.81 7.89 -8.29
C PRO A 226 18.51 6.53 -8.31
N PRO A 227 19.75 6.44 -8.82
CA PRO A 227 20.55 5.23 -8.71
C PRO A 227 20.63 4.76 -7.25
N CYS A 228 20.56 3.46 -7.05
CA CYS A 228 20.75 2.86 -5.74
C CYS A 228 22.14 2.24 -5.69
N GLU A 229 22.98 2.74 -4.80
CA GLU A 229 24.40 2.36 -4.70
C GLU A 229 24.61 1.12 -3.82
N TRP A 230 23.64 0.73 -3.00
CA TRP A 230 23.75 -0.42 -2.10
C TRP A 230 23.41 -1.76 -2.78
N GLN A 231 24.10 -2.82 -2.38
CA GLN A 231 23.93 -4.18 -2.88
C GLN A 231 22.97 -4.99 -1.99
N HIS A 232 22.36 -6.05 -2.56
CA HIS A 232 21.37 -6.89 -1.87
C HIS A 232 21.92 -7.58 -0.61
N ASP A 233 23.15 -8.06 -0.68
CA ASP A 233 23.85 -8.79 0.37
C ASP A 233 24.63 -7.88 1.33
N GLU A 234 24.75 -6.59 1.03
CA GLU A 234 25.31 -5.64 1.96
C GLU A 234 24.46 -5.61 3.25
N ASN A 235 25.13 -5.85 4.35
CA ASN A 235 24.56 -5.73 5.67
C ASN A 235 24.32 -4.23 5.91
N THR A 236 23.14 -3.74 5.54
CA THR A 236 22.74 -2.34 5.71
C THR A 236 22.63 -2.04 7.20
N LYS A 237 23.78 -1.81 7.85
CA LYS A 237 23.83 -1.38 9.25
C LYS A 237 23.96 0.13 9.32
N VAL A 238 23.27 0.71 10.27
CA VAL A 238 23.53 2.10 10.64
C VAL A 238 24.92 2.18 11.23
N THR A 239 25.83 2.88 10.56
CA THR A 239 27.26 2.99 10.96
C THR A 239 27.58 4.29 11.69
N ARG A 240 26.63 5.22 11.79
CA ARG A 240 26.76 6.51 12.48
C ARG A 240 25.44 6.92 13.14
N PRO A 241 25.50 7.83 14.12
CA PRO A 241 24.27 8.48 14.60
C PRO A 241 23.49 9.13 13.46
N LEU A 242 22.20 8.84 13.36
CA LEU A 242 21.29 9.48 12.41
C LEU A 242 20.69 10.74 13.03
N LYS A 243 20.41 11.74 12.20
CA LYS A 243 19.59 12.91 12.55
C LYS A 243 18.15 12.60 12.12
N ILE A 244 17.25 12.52 13.07
CA ILE A 244 15.87 12.09 12.86
C ILE A 244 14.93 13.20 13.27
N ALA A 245 14.18 13.73 12.31
CA ALA A 245 13.06 14.63 12.61
C ALA A 245 11.80 13.82 12.88
N PHE A 246 10.89 14.34 13.70
CA PHE A 246 9.57 13.76 13.89
C PHE A 246 8.49 14.81 14.07
N CYS A 247 7.25 14.44 13.75
CA CYS A 247 6.04 15.20 14.04
C CYS A 247 4.93 14.25 14.50
N GLN A 248 4.28 14.59 15.60
CA GLN A 248 3.14 13.86 16.12
C GLN A 248 1.80 14.40 15.64
N ASP A 249 1.77 15.66 15.19
CA ASP A 249 0.55 16.36 14.79
C ASP A 249 0.07 15.92 13.42
N SER A 250 -1.24 15.94 13.24
CA SER A 250 -1.87 15.63 11.95
C SER A 250 -1.57 16.71 10.91
N PRO A 251 -1.13 16.35 9.70
CA PRO A 251 -0.91 17.31 8.61
C PRO A 251 -2.19 18.00 8.11
N VAL A 252 -3.36 17.53 8.53
CA VAL A 252 -4.68 18.07 8.17
C VAL A 252 -5.48 18.52 9.39
N ASN A 253 -4.82 18.82 10.50
CA ASN A 253 -5.38 19.35 11.73
C ASN A 253 -6.49 18.48 12.36
N THR A 254 -6.46 17.15 12.14
CA THR A 254 -7.38 16.19 12.75
C THR A 254 -6.82 15.61 14.06
N PRO A 255 -7.67 15.11 14.98
CA PRO A 255 -7.20 14.52 16.22
C PRO A 255 -6.28 13.31 16.03
N VAL A 256 -5.27 13.21 16.88
CA VAL A 256 -4.33 12.07 16.95
C VAL A 256 -4.52 11.37 18.29
N SER A 257 -4.78 10.06 18.26
CA SER A 257 -5.05 9.27 19.46
C SER A 257 -3.85 9.18 20.41
N ALA A 258 -4.12 8.92 21.69
CA ALA A 258 -3.07 8.67 22.68
C ALA A 258 -2.20 7.44 22.30
N ASP A 259 -2.80 6.39 21.70
CA ASP A 259 -2.06 5.23 21.23
C ASP A 259 -1.10 5.56 20.08
N ALA A 260 -1.50 6.41 19.13
CA ALA A 260 -0.62 6.83 18.03
C ALA A 260 0.57 7.67 18.54
N LYS A 261 0.32 8.58 19.48
CA LYS A 261 1.39 9.35 20.15
C LYS A 261 2.31 8.45 20.97
N ALA A 262 1.76 7.45 21.67
CA ALA A 262 2.53 6.49 22.45
C ALA A 262 3.38 5.57 21.53
N ALA A 263 2.86 5.16 20.37
CA ALA A 263 3.62 4.40 19.38
C ALA A 263 4.82 5.18 18.86
N LEU A 264 4.61 6.44 18.48
CA LEU A 264 5.69 7.32 18.02
C LEU A 264 6.71 7.55 19.13
N LYS A 265 6.27 7.83 20.37
CA LYS A 265 7.14 8.00 21.52
C LYS A 265 8.01 6.76 21.77
N LYS A 266 7.42 5.54 21.72
CA LYS A 266 8.18 4.29 21.89
C LYS A 266 9.28 4.15 20.84
N ALA A 267 9.00 4.46 19.57
CA ALA A 267 9.99 4.43 18.51
C ALA A 267 11.12 5.46 18.71
N ILE A 268 10.76 6.67 19.11
CA ILE A 268 11.71 7.76 19.42
C ILE A 268 12.62 7.39 20.60
N ASP A 269 12.05 6.91 21.70
CA ASP A 269 12.79 6.50 22.89
C ASP A 269 13.80 5.39 22.54
N PHE A 270 13.38 4.39 21.76
CA PHE A 270 14.25 3.33 21.30
C PHE A 270 15.41 3.87 20.44
N LEU A 271 15.13 4.69 19.43
CA LEU A 271 16.15 5.25 18.54
C LEU A 271 17.12 6.18 19.27
N SER A 272 16.61 6.97 20.23
CA SER A 272 17.43 7.80 21.10
C SER A 272 18.39 6.95 21.96
N ALA A 273 17.90 5.84 22.50
CA ALA A 273 18.73 4.89 23.28
C ALA A 273 19.81 4.21 22.40
N GLN A 274 19.61 4.11 21.09
CA GLN A 274 20.61 3.65 20.11
C GLN A 274 21.61 4.76 19.72
N GLY A 275 21.52 5.94 20.32
CA GLY A 275 22.44 7.05 20.10
C GLY A 275 22.11 7.96 18.92
N HIS A 276 20.90 7.88 18.36
CA HIS A 276 20.45 8.76 17.29
C HIS A 276 20.00 10.12 17.83
N GLN A 277 20.14 11.17 17.01
CA GLN A 277 19.73 12.54 17.35
C GLN A 277 18.29 12.76 16.92
N ILE A 278 17.42 13.07 17.88
CA ILE A 278 15.97 13.19 17.66
C ILE A 278 15.56 14.66 17.80
N THR A 279 14.82 15.18 16.83
CA THR A 279 14.35 16.58 16.82
C THR A 279 12.85 16.63 16.48
N GLU A 280 12.06 17.23 17.35
CA GLU A 280 10.66 17.52 17.04
C GLU A 280 10.58 18.73 16.10
N ILE A 281 9.77 18.62 15.04
CA ILE A 281 9.50 19.71 14.09
C ILE A 281 8.01 19.83 13.82
N ALA A 282 7.57 21.00 13.36
CA ALA A 282 6.24 21.12 12.78
C ALA A 282 6.13 20.26 11.52
N TYR A 283 4.92 19.86 11.15
CA TYR A 283 4.72 19.10 9.89
C TYR A 283 5.25 19.93 8.72
N PRO A 284 6.10 19.37 7.84
CA PRO A 284 6.88 20.17 6.88
C PRO A 284 6.08 20.66 5.65
N LEU A 285 4.83 20.24 5.49
CA LEU A 285 4.00 20.53 4.31
C LEU A 285 2.59 20.98 4.71
N ASP A 286 1.93 21.74 3.84
CA ASP A 286 0.48 22.02 3.93
C ASP A 286 -0.30 20.78 3.47
N GLY A 287 -0.66 19.94 4.44
CA GLY A 287 -1.33 18.67 4.17
C GLY A 287 -2.72 18.84 3.59
N GLU A 288 -3.51 19.83 4.06
CA GLU A 288 -4.89 20.03 3.59
C GLU A 288 -4.91 20.42 2.12
N LYS A 289 -4.08 21.38 1.71
CA LYS A 289 -3.96 21.81 0.33
C LYS A 289 -3.56 20.64 -0.58
N LEU A 290 -2.56 19.86 -0.19
CA LEU A 290 -2.07 18.73 -0.96
C LEU A 290 -3.13 17.63 -1.10
N ILE A 291 -3.92 17.35 -0.05
CA ILE A 291 -4.97 16.33 -0.07
C ILE A 291 -6.14 16.76 -0.97
N ARG A 292 -6.54 18.04 -0.97
CA ARG A 292 -7.56 18.54 -1.89
C ARG A 292 -7.12 18.38 -3.35
N GLY A 293 -5.86 18.69 -3.66
CA GLY A 293 -5.27 18.42 -4.97
C GLY A 293 -5.23 16.94 -5.32
N TYR A 294 -4.94 16.07 -4.34
CA TYR A 294 -4.96 14.63 -4.52
C TYR A 294 -6.35 14.09 -4.91
N TYR A 295 -7.41 14.57 -4.27
CA TYR A 295 -8.78 14.19 -4.64
C TYR A 295 -9.18 14.70 -6.03
N ALA A 296 -8.77 15.91 -6.40
CA ALA A 296 -9.03 16.45 -7.74
C ALA A 296 -8.29 15.64 -8.82
N MET A 297 -7.01 15.29 -8.58
CA MET A 297 -6.26 14.40 -9.48
C MET A 297 -6.94 13.03 -9.61
N ASN A 298 -7.36 12.42 -8.49
CA ASN A 298 -8.07 11.13 -8.52
C ASN A 298 -9.37 11.24 -9.32
N GLY A 299 -10.11 12.34 -9.21
CA GLY A 299 -11.29 12.61 -10.00
C GLY A 299 -10.99 12.63 -11.50
N ALA A 300 -9.99 13.41 -11.92
CA ALA A 300 -9.60 13.53 -13.32
C ALA A 300 -9.11 12.18 -13.90
N GLU A 301 -8.24 11.47 -13.21
CA GLU A 301 -7.72 10.15 -13.63
C GLU A 301 -8.85 9.10 -13.72
N THR A 302 -9.78 9.11 -12.77
CA THR A 302 -10.95 8.21 -12.77
C THR A 302 -11.86 8.50 -13.96
N THR A 303 -12.11 9.79 -14.22
CA THR A 303 -12.93 10.21 -15.37
C THR A 303 -12.30 9.77 -16.69
N ALA A 304 -10.99 9.97 -16.84
CA ALA A 304 -10.25 9.54 -18.03
C ALA A 304 -10.26 8.02 -18.18
N MET A 305 -10.07 7.27 -17.07
CA MET A 305 -10.13 5.82 -17.08
C MET A 305 -11.50 5.30 -17.53
N LEU A 306 -12.59 5.78 -16.92
CA LEU A 306 -13.93 5.30 -17.20
C LEU A 306 -14.43 5.72 -18.59
N ALA A 307 -14.08 6.92 -19.07
CA ALA A 307 -14.40 7.39 -20.42
C ALA A 307 -13.84 6.47 -21.52
N ASN A 308 -12.64 5.92 -21.29
CA ASN A 308 -11.97 5.03 -22.25
C ASN A 308 -12.58 3.61 -22.32
N LEU A 309 -13.47 3.24 -21.38
CA LEU A 309 -14.06 1.91 -21.33
C LEU A 309 -15.32 1.76 -22.22
N GLY A 310 -15.88 2.88 -22.72
CA GLY A 310 -17.03 2.87 -23.61
C GLY A 310 -18.38 2.56 -22.96
N PHE A 311 -18.47 2.55 -21.62
CA PHE A 311 -19.74 2.40 -20.91
C PHE A 311 -20.58 3.68 -20.97
N SER A 312 -21.90 3.52 -21.10
CA SER A 312 -22.83 4.64 -20.96
C SER A 312 -22.86 5.14 -19.51
N GLN A 313 -23.28 6.39 -19.31
CA GLN A 313 -23.42 6.98 -17.97
C GLN A 313 -24.37 6.14 -17.08
N ALA A 314 -25.45 5.62 -17.64
CA ALA A 314 -26.39 4.76 -16.91
C ALA A 314 -25.71 3.45 -16.45
N GLN A 315 -24.93 2.81 -17.30
CA GLN A 315 -24.17 1.61 -16.94
C GLN A 315 -23.12 1.87 -15.86
N LEU A 316 -22.42 3.02 -15.90
CA LEU A 316 -21.48 3.42 -14.86
C LEU A 316 -22.22 3.62 -13.52
N GLN A 317 -23.30 4.40 -13.51
CA GLN A 317 -24.07 4.69 -12.29
C GLN A 317 -24.64 3.44 -11.63
N GLU A 318 -25.05 2.43 -12.41
CA GLU A 318 -25.57 1.17 -11.91
C GLU A 318 -24.47 0.27 -11.29
N ASN A 319 -23.28 0.24 -11.90
CA ASN A 319 -22.27 -0.78 -11.62
C ASN A 319 -21.12 -0.31 -10.76
N ILE A 320 -20.86 1.02 -10.61
CA ILE A 320 -19.84 1.51 -9.68
C ILE A 320 -20.47 1.92 -8.34
N GLU A 321 -19.62 1.99 -7.30
CA GLU A 321 -20.05 2.39 -5.97
C GLU A 321 -20.34 3.90 -5.87
N PRO A 322 -21.18 4.35 -4.90
CA PRO A 322 -21.52 5.77 -4.74
C PRO A 322 -20.31 6.69 -4.64
N LEU A 323 -19.25 6.28 -3.92
CA LEU A 323 -18.01 7.05 -3.82
C LEU A 323 -17.31 7.19 -5.17
N SER A 324 -17.20 6.10 -5.94
CA SER A 324 -16.61 6.11 -7.28
C SER A 324 -17.42 6.99 -8.24
N TRP A 325 -18.75 7.00 -8.08
CA TRP A 325 -19.64 7.85 -8.84
C TRP A 325 -19.42 9.34 -8.51
N LEU A 326 -19.24 9.68 -7.23
CA LEU A 326 -18.91 11.04 -6.79
C LEU A 326 -17.55 11.48 -7.35
N ILE A 327 -16.51 10.65 -7.22
CA ILE A 327 -15.17 10.91 -7.76
C ILE A 327 -15.20 11.13 -9.28
N TYR A 328 -15.91 10.27 -10.01
CA TYR A 328 -16.06 10.38 -11.46
C TYR A 328 -16.75 11.69 -11.88
N ASN A 329 -17.85 12.07 -11.22
CA ASN A 329 -18.55 13.30 -11.57
C ASN A 329 -17.74 14.55 -11.22
N TYR A 330 -17.04 14.56 -10.08
CA TYR A 330 -16.11 15.65 -9.74
C TYR A 330 -15.02 15.81 -10.79
N GLY A 331 -14.43 14.71 -11.24
CA GLY A 331 -13.36 14.74 -12.23
C GLY A 331 -13.72 15.34 -13.58
N LYS A 332 -15.01 15.34 -13.96
CA LYS A 332 -15.50 16.02 -15.19
C LYS A 332 -15.32 17.52 -15.15
N HIS A 333 -15.23 18.12 -13.98
CA HIS A 333 -15.10 19.56 -13.79
C HIS A 333 -13.63 20.00 -13.69
N ILE A 334 -12.67 19.07 -13.51
CA ILE A 334 -11.27 19.42 -13.36
C ILE A 334 -10.69 19.88 -14.69
N SER A 335 -10.34 21.17 -14.78
CA SER A 335 -9.73 21.73 -15.97
C SER A 335 -8.28 21.28 -16.13
N ALA A 336 -7.76 21.33 -17.37
CA ALA A 336 -6.33 21.08 -17.62
C ALA A 336 -5.45 22.07 -16.84
N ALA A 337 -5.86 23.31 -16.66
CA ALA A 337 -5.14 24.32 -15.87
C ALA A 337 -5.07 23.91 -14.39
N THR A 338 -6.19 23.55 -13.77
CA THR A 338 -6.27 23.07 -12.39
C THR A 338 -5.39 21.83 -12.21
N TYR A 339 -5.50 20.87 -13.12
CA TYR A 339 -4.69 19.63 -13.07
C TYR A 339 -3.19 19.92 -13.14
N THR A 340 -2.76 20.82 -14.03
CA THR A 340 -1.36 21.24 -14.15
C THR A 340 -0.86 21.92 -12.88
N GLN A 341 -1.67 22.79 -12.27
CA GLN A 341 -1.34 23.46 -11.01
C GLN A 341 -1.14 22.47 -9.88
N ILE A 342 -2.00 21.45 -9.74
CA ILE A 342 -1.86 20.39 -8.76
C ILE A 342 -0.52 19.68 -8.89
N LEU A 343 -0.10 19.34 -10.10
CA LEU A 343 1.19 18.68 -10.33
C LEU A 343 2.37 19.59 -9.95
N GLN A 344 2.29 20.89 -10.24
CA GLN A 344 3.30 21.86 -9.82
C GLN A 344 3.39 21.99 -8.28
N GLU A 345 2.25 21.95 -7.59
CA GLU A 345 2.22 21.95 -6.12
C GLU A 345 2.87 20.69 -5.55
N TRP A 346 2.68 19.52 -6.17
CA TRP A 346 3.38 18.30 -5.78
C TRP A 346 4.89 18.37 -6.03
N ASP A 347 5.32 18.99 -7.12
CA ASP A 347 6.74 19.20 -7.39
C ASP A 347 7.37 20.13 -6.34
N GLN A 348 6.68 21.21 -5.95
CA GLN A 348 7.11 22.09 -4.86
C GLN A 348 7.20 21.36 -3.52
N ALA A 349 6.17 20.58 -3.17
CA ALA A 349 6.17 19.77 -1.95
C ALA A 349 7.31 18.73 -1.98
N SER A 350 7.57 18.13 -3.14
CA SER A 350 8.71 17.22 -3.33
C SER A 350 10.04 17.91 -3.08
N ALA A 351 10.24 19.13 -3.59
CA ALA A 351 11.45 19.91 -3.36
C ALA A 351 11.62 20.30 -1.87
N GLN A 352 10.54 20.68 -1.18
CA GLN A 352 10.57 20.98 0.25
C GLN A 352 10.99 19.75 1.08
N MET A 353 10.49 18.56 0.73
CA MET A 353 10.91 17.33 1.41
C MET A 353 12.36 16.96 1.13
N GLU A 354 12.87 17.15 -0.09
CA GLU A 354 14.29 16.94 -0.37
C GLU A 354 15.16 17.93 0.42
N GLU A 355 14.75 19.20 0.59
CA GLU A 355 15.43 20.15 1.45
C GLU A 355 15.44 19.70 2.92
N LEU A 356 14.32 19.14 3.44
CA LEU A 356 14.27 18.56 4.78
C LEU A 356 15.33 17.47 4.94
N PHE A 357 15.46 16.60 3.95
CA PHE A 357 16.41 15.48 3.97
C PHE A 357 17.89 15.90 3.73
N THR A 358 18.17 17.17 3.45
CA THR A 358 19.56 17.69 3.55
C THR A 358 19.98 17.89 5.02
N LYS A 359 19.01 18.06 5.92
CA LYS A 359 19.23 18.35 7.35
C LYS A 359 19.06 17.11 8.22
N TYR A 360 18.16 16.22 7.81
CA TYR A 360 17.78 15.01 8.54
C TYR A 360 17.91 13.77 7.65
N ASP A 361 18.27 12.66 8.25
CA ASP A 361 18.34 11.36 7.56
C ASP A 361 16.97 10.71 7.40
N LEU A 362 16.09 10.90 8.41
CA LEU A 362 14.75 10.35 8.46
C LEU A 362 13.75 11.37 9.01
N PHE A 363 12.49 11.19 8.60
CA PHE A 363 11.32 11.83 9.17
C PHE A 363 10.36 10.79 9.71
N LEU A 364 9.98 10.87 10.99
CA LEU A 364 9.05 9.95 11.64
C LEU A 364 7.69 10.61 11.92
N SER A 365 6.64 9.82 11.78
CA SER A 365 5.27 10.13 12.21
C SER A 365 4.55 8.85 12.63
N PRO A 366 3.39 8.91 13.29
CA PRO A 366 2.50 7.76 13.31
C PRO A 366 2.19 7.31 11.87
N THR A 367 1.99 6.03 11.62
CA THR A 367 1.49 5.58 10.31
C THR A 367 0.02 5.94 10.16
N THR A 368 -0.75 5.72 11.23
CA THR A 368 -2.19 6.03 11.33
C THR A 368 -2.46 6.79 12.62
N ALA A 369 -3.47 7.66 12.63
CA ALA A 369 -3.80 8.47 13.81
C ALA A 369 -4.56 7.67 14.89
N VAL A 370 -5.04 6.48 14.56
CA VAL A 370 -5.78 5.56 15.44
C VAL A 370 -5.38 4.12 15.18
N CYS A 371 -5.66 3.20 16.11
CA CYS A 371 -5.67 1.77 15.85
C CYS A 371 -6.79 1.41 14.86
N ALA A 372 -6.83 0.17 14.38
CA ALA A 372 -7.83 -0.29 13.42
C ALA A 372 -9.26 0.05 13.91
N PRO A 373 -10.02 0.87 13.16
CA PRO A 373 -11.40 1.22 13.52
C PRO A 373 -12.37 0.07 13.26
N ASP A 374 -13.59 0.20 13.79
CA ASP A 374 -14.68 -0.73 13.54
C ASP A 374 -15.08 -0.78 12.08
N ILE A 375 -15.58 -1.92 11.64
CA ILE A 375 -16.19 -2.08 10.33
C ILE A 375 -17.54 -1.37 10.36
N GLU A 376 -17.57 -0.15 9.84
CA GLU A 376 -18.79 0.64 9.72
C GLU A 376 -19.21 0.76 8.27
N LYS A 377 -20.50 0.59 8.01
CA LYS A 377 -21.11 0.93 6.73
C LYS A 377 -21.65 2.36 6.82
N ARG A 378 -21.01 3.28 6.14
CA ARG A 378 -21.51 4.66 6.04
C ARG A 378 -22.16 4.84 4.68
N PRO A 379 -23.49 5.04 4.62
CA PRO A 379 -24.17 5.38 3.37
C PRO A 379 -23.71 6.78 2.90
N LEU A 380 -23.36 6.89 1.63
CA LEU A 380 -23.08 8.17 0.97
C LEU A 380 -24.31 8.59 0.18
N ASP A 381 -24.80 9.81 0.44
CA ASP A 381 -25.83 10.43 -0.37
C ASP A 381 -25.27 10.90 -1.70
N THR A 382 -25.83 10.39 -2.80
CA THR A 382 -25.43 10.74 -4.17
C THR A 382 -26.58 11.32 -4.98
N THR A 383 -27.64 11.77 -4.33
CA THR A 383 -28.88 12.23 -5.00
C THR A 383 -28.59 13.37 -5.98
N ASN A 384 -27.77 14.34 -5.63
CA ASN A 384 -27.50 15.53 -6.43
C ASN A 384 -26.16 15.51 -7.18
N VAL A 385 -25.40 14.39 -7.12
CA VAL A 385 -24.03 14.31 -7.66
C VAL A 385 -23.96 14.65 -9.16
N THR A 386 -24.97 14.28 -9.94
CA THR A 386 -24.95 14.48 -11.40
C THR A 386 -25.20 15.94 -11.81
N THR A 387 -25.86 16.73 -10.97
CA THR A 387 -26.29 18.14 -11.26
C THR A 387 -25.50 19.17 -10.46
N ALA A 388 -24.69 18.73 -9.49
CA ALA A 388 -23.89 19.62 -8.65
C ALA A 388 -22.74 20.28 -9.42
N GLY A 389 -22.36 21.49 -9.01
CA GLY A 389 -21.22 22.22 -9.56
C GLY A 389 -19.87 21.74 -8.98
N GLU A 390 -18.77 22.22 -9.56
CA GLU A 390 -17.40 21.83 -9.17
C GLU A 390 -17.14 21.99 -7.67
N GLN A 391 -17.45 23.14 -7.10
CA GLN A 391 -17.19 23.44 -5.69
C GLN A 391 -18.03 22.55 -4.76
N GLU A 392 -19.29 22.33 -5.10
CA GLU A 392 -20.19 21.47 -4.33
C GLU A 392 -19.70 20.01 -4.33
N LEU A 393 -19.25 19.51 -5.49
CA LEU A 393 -18.67 18.16 -5.62
C LEU A 393 -17.34 18.03 -4.88
N ALA A 394 -16.49 19.07 -4.90
CA ALA A 394 -15.24 19.10 -4.15
C ALA A 394 -15.48 18.98 -2.64
N GLU A 395 -16.41 19.75 -2.09
CA GLU A 395 -16.75 19.70 -0.66
C GLU A 395 -17.46 18.40 -0.28
N ALA A 396 -18.36 17.90 -1.13
CA ALA A 396 -19.00 16.60 -0.93
C ALA A 396 -17.96 15.47 -0.87
N LEU A 397 -16.97 15.50 -1.76
CA LEU A 397 -15.90 14.51 -1.79
C LEU A 397 -14.96 14.61 -0.58
N TYR A 398 -14.58 15.85 -0.20
CA TYR A 398 -13.78 16.08 1.01
C TYR A 398 -14.51 15.57 2.26
N THR A 399 -15.81 15.87 2.38
CA THR A 399 -16.66 15.40 3.48
C THR A 399 -16.76 13.87 3.49
N ALA A 400 -16.94 13.24 2.32
CA ALA A 400 -17.02 11.78 2.21
C ALA A 400 -15.73 11.07 2.68
N PHE A 401 -14.57 11.71 2.50
CA PHE A 401 -13.30 11.19 2.93
C PHE A 401 -12.86 11.64 4.33
N TYR A 402 -13.52 12.63 4.94
CA TYR A 402 -13.03 13.30 6.15
C TYR A 402 -12.68 12.35 7.29
N ASP A 403 -13.58 11.42 7.63
CA ASP A 403 -13.34 10.48 8.71
C ASP A 403 -12.19 9.49 8.40
N SER A 404 -12.12 9.04 7.15
CA SER A 404 -11.02 8.20 6.66
C SER A 404 -9.69 8.94 6.70
N LEU A 405 -9.71 10.21 6.29
CA LEU A 405 -8.55 11.10 6.33
C LEU A 405 -8.10 11.36 7.78
N ALA A 406 -9.04 11.63 8.69
CA ALA A 406 -8.74 11.81 10.11
C ALA A 406 -8.09 10.58 10.75
N GLN A 407 -8.44 9.38 10.31
CA GLN A 407 -7.83 8.14 10.77
C GLN A 407 -6.45 7.88 10.18
N THR A 408 -6.17 8.35 8.96
CA THR A 408 -4.96 8.03 8.20
C THR A 408 -4.34 9.26 7.51
N PRO A 409 -4.04 10.35 8.25
CA PRO A 409 -3.67 11.64 7.64
C PRO A 409 -2.23 11.69 7.12
N TYR A 410 -1.34 10.79 7.55
CA TYR A 410 0.11 10.92 7.33
C TYR A 410 0.62 10.30 6.04
N THR A 411 -0.06 9.32 5.49
CA THR A 411 0.54 8.42 4.49
C THR A 411 0.57 9.00 3.07
N GLN A 412 -0.42 9.82 2.70
CA GLN A 412 -0.59 10.34 1.34
C GLN A 412 0.60 11.16 0.87
N LEU A 413 1.23 11.90 1.77
CA LEU A 413 2.29 12.84 1.43
C LEU A 413 3.50 12.17 0.79
N ALA A 414 3.90 10.97 1.27
CA ALA A 414 4.97 10.20 0.64
C ALA A 414 4.65 9.75 -0.80
N ASN A 415 3.35 9.61 -1.14
CA ASN A 415 2.91 9.33 -2.50
C ASN A 415 3.07 10.56 -3.40
N LEU A 416 2.62 11.73 -2.92
CA LEU A 416 2.63 12.97 -3.68
C LEU A 416 4.06 13.45 -3.93
N THR A 417 4.90 13.37 -2.92
CA THR A 417 6.29 13.83 -2.99
C THR A 417 7.26 12.80 -3.56
N GLY A 418 6.90 11.50 -3.51
CA GLY A 418 7.66 10.41 -4.15
C GLY A 418 8.74 9.76 -3.28
N GLN A 419 8.97 10.21 -2.03
CA GLN A 419 9.93 9.60 -1.11
C GLN A 419 9.54 8.18 -0.71
N PRO A 420 10.50 7.30 -0.37
CA PRO A 420 10.23 6.01 0.21
C PRO A 420 9.73 6.19 1.65
N ALA A 421 8.81 5.32 2.07
CA ALA A 421 8.30 5.30 3.44
C ALA A 421 7.97 3.87 3.89
N ILE A 422 8.30 3.52 5.13
CA ILE A 422 8.01 2.21 5.71
C ILE A 422 7.16 2.37 6.97
N SER A 423 6.16 1.51 7.14
CA SER A 423 5.44 1.34 8.41
C SER A 423 6.09 0.21 9.20
N LEU A 424 6.47 0.52 10.44
CA LEU A 424 7.13 -0.40 11.38
C LEU A 424 6.13 -0.81 12.47
N PRO A 425 5.89 -2.12 12.72
CA PRO A 425 4.91 -2.59 13.70
C PRO A 425 5.49 -2.58 15.12
N VAL A 426 5.64 -1.41 15.73
CA VAL A 426 6.39 -1.24 17.00
C VAL A 426 5.52 -1.09 18.23
N TYR A 427 4.20 -1.03 18.10
CA TYR A 427 3.29 -0.77 19.22
C TYR A 427 2.04 -1.62 19.15
N ALA A 428 1.55 -2.04 20.33
CA ALA A 428 0.21 -2.57 20.53
C ALA A 428 -0.50 -1.73 21.60
N SER A 429 -1.77 -1.42 21.36
CA SER A 429 -2.65 -0.76 22.31
C SER A 429 -2.96 -1.66 23.52
N LYS A 430 -3.61 -1.10 24.54
CA LYS A 430 -4.10 -1.90 25.68
C LYS A 430 -5.09 -3.00 25.29
N SER A 431 -5.81 -2.84 24.18
CA SER A 431 -6.70 -3.85 23.62
C SER A 431 -6.00 -4.90 22.75
N GLY A 432 -4.67 -4.83 22.60
CA GLY A 432 -3.89 -5.74 21.76
C GLY A 432 -3.86 -5.39 20.28
N LEU A 433 -4.52 -4.30 19.85
CA LEU A 433 -4.50 -3.89 18.43
C LEU A 433 -3.16 -3.22 18.10
N PRO A 434 -2.53 -3.60 16.97
CA PRO A 434 -1.27 -3.01 16.56
C PRO A 434 -1.45 -1.59 16.02
N LEU A 435 -0.37 -0.80 16.09
CA LEU A 435 -0.26 0.49 15.45
C LEU A 435 1.20 0.72 14.99
N GLY A 436 1.35 1.07 13.72
CA GLY A 436 2.66 1.28 13.10
C GLY A 436 3.19 2.71 13.27
N VAL A 437 4.51 2.84 13.24
CA VAL A 437 5.22 4.12 13.08
C VAL A 437 5.80 4.19 11.67
N GLN A 438 5.57 5.30 10.99
CA GLN A 438 6.09 5.54 9.65
C GLN A 438 7.45 6.23 9.73
N ALA A 439 8.42 5.69 9.00
CA ALA A 439 9.69 6.35 8.71
C ALA A 439 9.76 6.69 7.22
N MET A 440 10.15 7.92 6.90
CA MET A 440 10.43 8.40 5.53
C MET A 440 11.91 8.76 5.41
N ALA A 441 12.46 8.61 4.20
CA ALA A 441 13.83 9.02 3.85
C ALA A 441 13.85 9.78 2.52
N ALA A 442 14.99 10.35 2.15
CA ALA A 442 15.20 10.91 0.83
C ALA A 442 14.96 9.87 -0.29
N LYS A 443 14.65 10.32 -1.50
CA LYS A 443 14.46 9.41 -2.65
C LYS A 443 15.69 8.54 -2.88
N GLY A 444 15.47 7.25 -3.10
CA GLY A 444 16.53 6.26 -3.31
C GLY A 444 17.19 5.74 -2.02
N ARG A 445 16.76 6.20 -0.84
CA ARG A 445 17.36 5.84 0.45
C ARG A 445 16.58 4.77 1.20
N GLU A 446 16.06 3.77 0.49
CA GLU A 446 15.48 2.57 1.12
C GLU A 446 16.48 1.81 1.99
N ASP A 447 17.78 1.93 1.73
CA ASP A 447 18.86 1.41 2.58
C ASP A 447 18.75 1.88 4.02
N LEU A 448 18.49 3.18 4.25
CA LEU A 448 18.29 3.72 5.59
C LEU A 448 17.03 3.17 6.25
N LEU A 449 15.93 3.05 5.50
CA LEU A 449 14.68 2.49 6.01
C LEU A 449 14.87 1.02 6.41
N PHE A 450 15.56 0.20 5.62
CA PHE A 450 15.88 -1.17 5.97
C PHE A 450 16.85 -1.25 7.15
N SER A 451 17.83 -0.35 7.21
CA SER A 451 18.79 -0.32 8.33
C SER A 451 18.10 -0.05 9.65
N VAL A 452 17.19 0.93 9.69
CA VAL A 452 16.41 1.25 10.90
C VAL A 452 15.41 0.13 11.21
N ALA A 453 14.73 -0.44 10.21
CA ALA A 453 13.85 -1.58 10.41
C ALA A 453 14.60 -2.79 11.02
N ASN A 454 15.84 -3.07 10.57
CA ASN A 454 16.69 -4.10 11.15
C ASN A 454 17.04 -3.82 12.63
N LEU A 455 17.29 -2.55 13.03
CA LEU A 455 17.52 -2.24 14.45
C LEU A 455 16.33 -2.66 15.33
N PHE A 456 15.10 -2.39 14.87
CA PHE A 456 13.90 -2.80 15.60
C PHE A 456 13.70 -4.32 15.56
N GLU A 457 13.92 -4.97 14.42
CA GLU A 457 13.78 -6.43 14.26
C GLU A 457 14.80 -7.18 15.12
N ASP A 458 16.09 -6.82 15.05
CA ASP A 458 17.19 -7.44 15.81
C ASP A 458 17.00 -7.26 17.32
N ALA A 459 16.44 -6.13 17.75
CA ALA A 459 16.11 -5.85 19.15
C ALA A 459 14.75 -6.43 19.58
N GLN A 460 14.07 -7.22 18.74
CA GLN A 460 12.77 -7.82 19.00
C GLN A 460 11.68 -6.81 19.42
N GLN A 461 11.72 -5.61 18.81
CA GLN A 461 10.77 -4.53 19.10
C GLN A 461 9.49 -4.61 18.27
N PHE A 462 9.40 -5.50 17.28
CA PHE A 462 8.20 -5.66 16.46
C PHE A 462 7.10 -6.39 17.22
N ILE A 463 5.89 -5.88 17.07
CA ILE A 463 4.65 -6.53 17.52
C ILE A 463 4.07 -7.26 16.32
N LEU A 464 4.46 -8.52 16.18
CA LEU A 464 4.01 -9.36 15.08
C LEU A 464 2.61 -9.96 15.36
N PRO A 465 1.88 -10.39 14.31
CA PRO A 465 0.62 -11.09 14.50
C PRO A 465 0.80 -12.39 15.31
N PRO A 466 -0.20 -12.77 16.15
CA PRO A 466 -0.07 -13.90 17.09
C PRO A 466 0.31 -15.25 16.45
N VAL A 467 0.00 -15.44 15.17
CA VAL A 467 0.32 -16.67 14.42
C VAL A 467 1.83 -16.87 14.22
N TYR A 468 2.65 -15.85 14.47
CA TYR A 468 4.12 -15.87 14.30
C TYR A 468 4.90 -15.88 15.64
N HIS A 469 4.19 -16.07 16.77
CA HIS A 469 4.75 -16.21 18.11
C HIS A 469 4.94 -17.65 18.52
#